data_a0637f59ed3d94d523e3db001f3d2dee
#
_entry.id   a0637f59ed3d94d523e3db001f3d2dee
#
_cell.length_a   1.000
_cell.length_b   1.000
_cell.length_c   1.000
_cell.angle_alpha   90.00
_cell.angle_beta   90.00
_cell.angle_gamma   90.00
#
_symmetry.space_group_name_H-M   'P 1'
#
loop_
_entity.id
_entity.type
_entity.pdbx_description
1 polymer ?
#
loop_
_entity_poly.entity_id
_entity_poly.type
_entity_poly.pdbx_seq_one_letter_code
_entity_poly.pdbx_strand_id
1 'polypeptide(L)'
;MLKLTPSINLSDNSTYNKKLNQVSESGGKMKKKSLVFLSVAAALTLAACGSANNNSSTSSETSKAASKSKFSSEVTHDGTAVKGGTLKYALVTASPFSGIFIDELSSNSTDSTIASQVDESMFEYDENRKLTNTGLASIEFDIENKSVTIKLNAKDYKWSDGQPFTIDDYIFAIEAIGNKDYTGIRYNNRYTNIVGMKDFHEGKSDSISGVEKVDDYTVKLHFEKMLPSMQLSGGAIPAYTMPKHIFKDIPVKEWEQSEYVRGNKVVGLGAFTIESVVAGESVTLKANEYYYKGRPKLDKVVMQVVSPESIVSEMKAGNYDIATMPSAQYEAYKDLTNVTYVSSFAPSYEYIAFHLGKFDETQGKNVTDPNAKMSDVKLRQAMGYALDIDAAGESLYNGLNYGTNSIILPFFKDVYNAEQEGFKYNPEKAKQLLDEAGYKDVDGDGVRENKDGSKLQINFAARTRDAANESLVQQYLLWWKEIGLDVQLYTGRTIESNNFYKKIQADDPEIDMFSGGWSTGYDPNPSNLFGETAKFNFARYVNEKGTEIMKKISSTEAFDEAKLKEFYKEWQAYAHDEAFMIPTLVGDNVTAVNKRVKYYDTALATSGSKAQLYQLELTSDTPAK
;
A
#
# COMPACT_ATOMS: atom_id res chain seq x y z
N MET A 1 44.73 20.18 -19.61
CA MET A 1 45.24 19.76 -20.93
C MET A 1 45.17 18.25 -21.00
N LEU A 2 44.25 17.72 -21.73
CA LEU A 2 44.34 16.74 -22.81
C LEU A 2 42.90 16.24 -23.12
N LYS A 3 42.47 16.57 -24.29
CA LYS A 3 41.27 16.07 -24.98
C LYS A 3 41.57 14.65 -25.48
N LEU A 4 40.53 13.79 -25.49
CA LEU A 4 40.35 12.77 -26.52
C LEU A 4 38.90 12.30 -26.52
N THR A 5 38.15 12.70 -27.51
CA THR A 5 36.93 12.08 -28.04
C THR A 5 37.31 10.96 -29.00
N PRO A 6 36.45 9.94 -29.19
CA PRO A 6 36.17 9.48 -30.54
C PRO A 6 34.66 9.47 -30.86
N SER A 7 34.38 10.11 -31.99
CA SER A 7 33.18 10.02 -32.79
C SER A 7 32.97 8.62 -33.33
N ILE A 8 31.74 8.07 -33.25
CA ILE A 8 31.30 6.91 -34.04
C ILE A 8 30.20 7.35 -34.96
N ASN A 9 30.45 7.12 -36.27
CA ASN A 9 29.60 7.38 -37.41
C ASN A 9 28.34 6.50 -37.44
N LEU A 10 27.21 7.14 -37.69
CA LEU A 10 25.95 6.53 -38.08
C LEU A 10 25.93 6.36 -39.61
N SER A 11 26.02 5.14 -40.11
CA SER A 11 25.49 4.74 -41.44
C SER A 11 25.45 3.21 -41.47
N ASP A 12 24.25 2.63 -41.32
CA ASP A 12 23.71 1.51 -42.08
C ASP A 12 22.38 1.04 -41.42
N ASN A 13 21.31 1.57 -41.92
CA ASN A 13 19.96 1.12 -41.60
C ASN A 13 19.19 0.87 -42.91
N SER A 14 19.56 -0.17 -43.66
CA SER A 14 18.88 -0.53 -44.92
C SER A 14 18.50 -2.02 -45.07
N THR A 15 18.27 -2.74 -43.93
CA THR A 15 17.91 -4.17 -44.04
C THR A 15 16.69 -4.60 -43.21
N TYR A 16 15.92 -3.70 -42.62
CA TYR A 16 14.77 -4.09 -41.79
C TYR A 16 13.37 -3.76 -42.37
N ASN A 17 13.28 -3.18 -43.57
CA ASN A 17 12.00 -2.78 -44.16
C ASN A 17 11.56 -3.64 -45.38
N LYS A 18 11.83 -4.96 -45.37
CA LYS A 18 11.40 -5.85 -46.49
C LYS A 18 10.63 -7.10 -46.03
N LYS A 19 9.98 -7.13 -44.88
CA LYS A 19 9.16 -8.30 -44.45
C LYS A 19 7.75 -7.99 -43.95
N LEU A 20 7.18 -6.84 -44.28
CA LEU A 20 5.80 -6.48 -43.84
C LEU A 20 4.84 -6.12 -45.00
N ASN A 21 5.07 -6.64 -46.23
CA ASN A 21 4.12 -6.45 -47.34
C ASN A 21 3.94 -7.74 -48.15
N GLN A 22 3.47 -8.80 -47.51
CA GLN A 22 2.89 -9.96 -48.22
C GLN A 22 1.99 -10.75 -47.25
N VAL A 23 0.80 -10.28 -46.96
CA VAL A 23 -0.43 -11.05 -46.68
C VAL A 23 -1.62 -10.09 -46.77
N SER A 24 -2.07 -9.84 -47.99
CA SER A 24 -3.43 -9.44 -48.29
C SER A 24 -3.72 -9.87 -49.71
N GLU A 25 -4.42 -10.94 -49.83
CA GLU A 25 -5.30 -11.30 -50.95
C GLU A 25 -5.57 -12.81 -50.90
N SER A 26 -6.66 -13.19 -50.25
CA SER A 26 -7.47 -14.34 -50.69
C SER A 26 -8.88 -14.18 -50.12
N GLY A 27 -9.75 -13.65 -50.94
CA GLY A 27 -11.19 -13.59 -50.68
C GLY A 27 -11.83 -14.98 -50.81
N GLY A 28 -12.62 -15.32 -49.81
CA GLY A 28 -13.48 -16.50 -49.78
C GLY A 28 -14.87 -16.13 -49.25
N LYS A 29 -15.82 -16.04 -50.21
CA LYS A 29 -17.26 -15.90 -49.92
C LYS A 29 -17.78 -17.09 -49.13
N MET A 30 -18.44 -16.85 -48.00
CA MET A 30 -19.37 -17.85 -47.43
C MET A 30 -20.70 -17.25 -47.01
N LYS A 31 -21.72 -18.01 -47.36
CA LYS A 31 -23.16 -17.69 -47.44
C LYS A 31 -23.81 -17.46 -46.09
N LYS A 32 -24.78 -16.51 -46.06
CA LYS A 32 -25.83 -16.35 -45.07
C LYS A 32 -26.61 -17.66 -44.90
N LYS A 33 -26.79 -18.12 -43.65
CA LYS A 33 -27.91 -18.97 -43.25
C LYS A 33 -28.54 -18.37 -41.99
N SER A 34 -29.78 -17.94 -42.18
CA SER A 34 -30.72 -17.59 -41.15
C SER A 34 -31.07 -18.81 -40.31
N LEU A 35 -31.15 -18.67 -38.97
CA LEU A 35 -31.94 -19.61 -38.17
C LEU A 35 -32.70 -18.85 -37.06
N VAL A 36 -33.92 -19.01 -37.17
CA VAL A 36 -35.17 -18.81 -36.49
C VAL A 36 -35.10 -18.90 -34.96
N PHE A 37 -35.76 -17.94 -34.31
CA PHE A 37 -36.22 -17.92 -32.90
C PHE A 37 -37.07 -19.14 -32.54
N LEU A 38 -36.86 -19.72 -31.38
CA LEU A 38 -37.90 -20.46 -30.66
C LEU A 38 -37.82 -20.09 -29.16
N SER A 39 -38.83 -19.35 -28.73
CA SER A 39 -39.19 -19.04 -27.37
C SER A 39 -39.95 -20.24 -26.76
N VAL A 40 -39.56 -20.71 -25.59
CA VAL A 40 -40.41 -21.53 -24.73
C VAL A 40 -40.40 -20.97 -23.32
N ALA A 41 -41.55 -20.46 -22.93
CA ALA A 41 -41.92 -20.16 -21.55
C ALA A 41 -42.52 -21.43 -20.91
N ALA A 42 -42.17 -21.73 -19.68
CA ALA A 42 -42.96 -22.61 -18.83
C ALA A 42 -42.83 -22.21 -17.36
N ALA A 43 -43.98 -22.12 -16.75
CA ALA A 43 -44.30 -21.55 -15.45
C ALA A 43 -44.12 -22.54 -14.28
N LEU A 44 -43.89 -21.96 -13.10
CA LEU A 44 -44.37 -22.25 -11.73
C LEU A 44 -44.97 -23.63 -11.40
N THR A 45 -44.47 -24.25 -10.33
CA THR A 45 -45.35 -24.77 -9.26
C THR A 45 -44.67 -24.72 -7.89
N LEU A 46 -45.37 -24.13 -6.92
CA LEU A 46 -45.13 -24.24 -5.49
C LEU A 46 -45.53 -25.62 -4.96
N ALA A 47 -44.80 -26.13 -3.99
CA ALA A 47 -45.36 -27.02 -2.95
C ALA A 47 -44.58 -26.80 -1.63
N ALA A 48 -45.33 -26.40 -0.62
CA ALA A 48 -44.94 -26.28 0.77
C ALA A 48 -45.25 -27.58 1.53
N CYS A 49 -44.50 -27.84 2.59
CA CYS A 49 -44.77 -28.52 3.88
C CYS A 49 -43.48 -29.18 4.33
N GLY A 50 -42.83 -28.90 5.42
CA GLY A 50 -43.28 -28.66 6.79
C GLY A 50 -42.60 -29.67 7.70
N SER A 51 -41.70 -29.27 8.56
CA SER A 51 -41.62 -29.74 9.95
C SER A 51 -40.45 -29.09 10.69
N ALA A 52 -40.75 -28.55 11.82
CA ALA A 52 -39.89 -27.87 12.75
C ALA A 52 -38.87 -28.82 13.43
N ASN A 53 -37.67 -28.33 13.66
CA ASN A 53 -36.98 -28.61 14.91
C ASN A 53 -36.09 -27.42 15.29
N ASN A 54 -36.39 -26.87 16.43
CA ASN A 54 -35.63 -25.80 17.10
C ASN A 54 -34.23 -26.27 17.48
N ASN A 55 -33.22 -25.53 17.07
CA ASN A 55 -32.05 -25.27 17.90
C ASN A 55 -31.53 -23.86 17.57
N SER A 56 -31.78 -22.96 18.50
CA SER A 56 -31.29 -21.60 18.51
C SER A 56 -29.78 -21.60 18.74
N SER A 57 -29.01 -21.33 17.69
CA SER A 57 -27.69 -20.74 17.81
C SER A 57 -27.74 -19.41 17.07
N THR A 58 -27.75 -18.36 17.87
CA THR A 58 -27.63 -16.97 17.43
C THR A 58 -26.26 -16.79 16.80
N SER A 59 -26.17 -17.00 15.49
CA SER A 59 -25.03 -16.52 14.71
C SER A 59 -25.30 -15.06 14.41
N SER A 60 -24.54 -14.18 15.02
CA SER A 60 -24.41 -12.78 14.64
C SER A 60 -24.07 -12.72 13.14
N GLU A 61 -25.03 -12.26 12.34
CA GLU A 61 -24.76 -11.81 10.98
C GLU A 61 -23.91 -10.55 11.04
N THR A 62 -22.60 -10.73 11.16
CA THR A 62 -21.62 -9.71 10.83
C THR A 62 -21.72 -9.48 9.33
N SER A 63 -22.13 -8.29 8.94
CA SER A 63 -22.18 -7.81 7.56
C SER A 63 -20.83 -8.10 6.87
N LYS A 64 -20.81 -9.09 6.00
CA LYS A 64 -19.73 -9.33 5.06
C LYS A 64 -19.71 -8.18 4.06
N ALA A 65 -18.87 -7.17 4.28
CA ALA A 65 -18.26 -6.46 3.18
C ALA A 65 -17.43 -7.50 2.44
N ALA A 66 -18.01 -8.12 1.43
CA ALA A 66 -17.40 -9.22 0.71
C ALA A 66 -16.15 -8.68 0.00
N SER A 67 -14.99 -9.12 0.42
CA SER A 67 -13.81 -9.11 -0.45
C SER A 67 -14.24 -9.72 -1.79
N LYS A 68 -14.06 -8.99 -2.89
CA LYS A 68 -14.28 -9.52 -4.25
C LYS A 68 -13.19 -10.54 -4.63
N SER A 69 -12.31 -10.92 -3.70
CA SER A 69 -11.18 -11.80 -3.92
C SER A 69 -11.60 -13.15 -4.50
N LYS A 70 -10.90 -13.56 -5.56
CA LYS A 70 -11.09 -14.86 -6.23
C LYS A 70 -10.47 -16.02 -5.44
N PHE A 71 -9.62 -15.76 -4.47
CA PHE A 71 -8.86 -16.75 -3.75
C PHE A 71 -9.15 -16.73 -2.25
N SER A 72 -8.93 -17.88 -1.58
CA SER A 72 -8.90 -17.95 -0.13
C SER A 72 -7.75 -17.10 0.42
N SER A 73 -7.87 -16.62 1.65
CA SER A 73 -6.76 -15.99 2.37
C SER A 73 -5.75 -17.00 2.93
N GLU A 74 -6.10 -18.29 2.98
CA GLU A 74 -5.27 -19.34 3.56
C GLU A 74 -5.31 -20.63 2.76
N VAL A 75 -4.27 -21.45 2.92
CA VAL A 75 -4.17 -22.79 2.34
C VAL A 75 -3.51 -23.76 3.30
N THR A 76 -3.99 -25.00 3.27
CA THR A 76 -3.35 -26.16 3.94
C THR A 76 -3.13 -27.25 2.89
N HIS A 77 -1.91 -27.79 2.84
CA HIS A 77 -1.56 -28.90 1.99
C HIS A 77 -1.36 -30.17 2.80
N ASP A 78 -1.72 -31.32 2.20
CA ASP A 78 -1.51 -32.62 2.77
C ASP A 78 -0.01 -32.95 2.90
N GLY A 79 0.30 -33.89 3.80
CA GLY A 79 1.65 -34.40 4.00
C GLY A 79 2.14 -34.23 5.43
N THR A 80 3.12 -35.06 5.77
CA THR A 80 3.78 -34.98 7.08
C THR A 80 4.90 -33.95 7.03
N ALA A 81 4.93 -33.05 8.01
CA ALA A 81 6.00 -32.07 8.10
C ALA A 81 7.36 -32.75 8.30
N VAL A 82 8.35 -32.35 7.53
CA VAL A 82 9.76 -32.65 7.79
C VAL A 82 10.31 -31.65 8.82
N LYS A 83 11.24 -32.12 9.64
CA LYS A 83 11.85 -31.26 10.65
C LYS A 83 12.85 -30.31 9.99
N GLY A 84 12.71 -29.01 10.26
CA GLY A 84 13.63 -28.00 9.73
C GLY A 84 13.42 -27.73 8.24
N GLY A 85 14.50 -27.68 7.49
CA GLY A 85 14.50 -27.46 6.05
C GLY A 85 14.71 -26.00 5.64
N THR A 86 14.79 -25.79 4.32
CA THR A 86 15.04 -24.48 3.72
C THR A 86 13.86 -24.03 2.87
N LEU A 87 13.24 -22.92 3.25
CA LEU A 87 12.22 -22.23 2.45
C LEU A 87 12.88 -21.29 1.43
N LYS A 88 12.37 -21.27 0.20
CA LYS A 88 12.80 -20.35 -0.85
C LYS A 88 11.71 -19.32 -1.12
N TYR A 89 11.99 -18.07 -0.80
CA TYR A 89 11.06 -16.95 -0.92
C TYR A 89 11.50 -16.02 -2.07
N ALA A 90 10.63 -15.79 -3.04
CA ALA A 90 10.88 -14.85 -4.13
C ALA A 90 10.48 -13.41 -3.71
N LEU A 91 11.47 -12.52 -3.66
CA LEU A 91 11.26 -11.08 -3.56
C LEU A 91 11.00 -10.55 -4.97
N VAL A 92 9.72 -10.50 -5.36
CA VAL A 92 9.32 -10.12 -6.73
C VAL A 92 9.36 -8.61 -6.88
N THR A 93 10.41 -8.11 -7.52
CA THR A 93 10.65 -6.68 -7.71
C THR A 93 11.52 -6.41 -8.94
N ALA A 94 11.34 -5.23 -9.55
CA ALA A 94 12.21 -4.75 -10.62
C ALA A 94 13.51 -4.11 -10.10
N SER A 95 13.59 -3.79 -8.80
CA SER A 95 14.73 -3.10 -8.19
C SER A 95 15.38 -3.97 -7.12
N PRO A 96 16.71 -4.05 -7.07
CA PRO A 96 17.40 -4.75 -6.00
C PRO A 96 17.15 -4.08 -4.64
N PHE A 97 17.35 -4.82 -3.55
CA PHE A 97 17.38 -4.25 -2.21
C PHE A 97 18.68 -3.41 -2.00
N SER A 98 18.60 -2.42 -1.11
CA SER A 98 19.74 -1.51 -0.84
C SER A 98 20.72 -2.07 0.21
N GLY A 99 20.30 -3.08 0.96
CA GLY A 99 21.08 -3.75 1.99
C GLY A 99 21.05 -3.06 3.35
N ILE A 100 19.98 -2.33 3.67
CA ILE A 100 19.75 -1.75 5.00
C ILE A 100 18.73 -2.63 5.71
N PHE A 101 19.18 -3.43 6.68
CA PHE A 101 18.36 -4.47 7.31
C PHE A 101 17.93 -4.14 8.74
N ILE A 102 17.87 -2.86 9.09
CA ILE A 102 17.22 -2.34 10.29
C ILE A 102 16.13 -1.35 9.91
N ASP A 103 14.98 -1.45 10.55
CA ASP A 103 13.79 -0.66 10.16
C ASP A 103 13.95 0.83 10.44
N GLU A 104 14.76 1.21 11.41
CA GLU A 104 15.04 2.61 11.75
C GLU A 104 15.65 3.38 10.59
N LEU A 105 16.46 2.75 9.75
CA LEU A 105 17.15 3.39 8.63
C LEU A 105 16.60 2.98 7.26
N SER A 106 15.83 1.89 7.19
CA SER A 106 15.31 1.39 5.92
C SER A 106 14.30 2.36 5.31
N SER A 107 14.46 2.66 4.01
CA SER A 107 13.51 3.43 3.19
C SER A 107 12.97 2.64 2.00
N ASN A 108 13.45 1.40 1.81
CA ASN A 108 13.10 0.51 0.69
C ASN A 108 12.21 -0.63 1.19
N SER A 109 11.08 -0.88 0.53
CA SER A 109 10.13 -1.92 0.94
C SER A 109 10.70 -3.34 0.87
N THR A 110 11.64 -3.61 -0.05
CA THR A 110 12.30 -4.92 -0.16
C THR A 110 13.25 -5.14 1.01
N ASP A 111 14.01 -4.10 1.42
CA ASP A 111 14.84 -4.14 2.62
C ASP A 111 13.97 -4.38 3.87
N SER A 112 12.84 -3.66 4.00
CA SER A 112 11.93 -3.83 5.14
C SER A 112 11.29 -5.23 5.19
N THR A 113 11.04 -5.87 4.03
CA THR A 113 10.57 -7.27 4.00
C THR A 113 11.61 -8.24 4.58
N ILE A 114 12.89 -8.00 4.34
CA ILE A 114 13.99 -8.78 4.92
C ILE A 114 14.16 -8.43 6.40
N ALA A 115 14.21 -7.14 6.74
CA ALA A 115 14.38 -6.64 8.10
C ALA A 115 13.31 -7.19 9.05
N SER A 116 12.04 -7.27 8.62
CA SER A 116 10.93 -7.83 9.41
C SER A 116 11.08 -9.30 9.79
N GLN A 117 12.03 -10.04 9.21
CA GLN A 117 12.35 -11.41 9.62
C GLN A 117 13.48 -11.44 10.67
N VAL A 118 14.27 -10.36 10.74
CA VAL A 118 15.46 -10.24 11.58
C VAL A 118 15.16 -9.44 12.86
N ASP A 119 14.23 -8.52 12.77
CA ASP A 119 13.80 -7.72 13.91
C ASP A 119 12.31 -7.88 14.21
N GLU A 120 11.88 -7.40 15.38
CA GLU A 120 10.51 -7.52 15.89
C GLU A 120 10.04 -6.15 16.40
N SER A 121 8.76 -5.86 16.17
CA SER A 121 8.13 -4.68 16.76
C SER A 121 7.89 -4.87 18.26
N MET A 122 7.95 -3.79 19.04
CA MET A 122 7.55 -3.79 20.46
C MET A 122 6.15 -4.36 20.68
N PHE A 123 5.25 -4.17 19.71
CA PHE A 123 3.83 -4.46 19.88
C PHE A 123 3.33 -5.42 18.81
N GLU A 124 2.37 -6.24 19.18
CA GLU A 124 1.52 -6.98 18.27
C GLU A 124 0.18 -6.28 18.04
N TYR A 125 -0.51 -6.69 17.00
CA TYR A 125 -1.76 -6.10 16.54
C TYR A 125 -2.80 -7.20 16.26
N ASP A 126 -4.07 -6.88 16.46
CA ASP A 126 -5.18 -7.74 16.06
C ASP A 126 -5.46 -7.65 14.54
N GLU A 127 -6.51 -8.33 14.08
CA GLU A 127 -6.92 -8.33 12.68
C GLU A 127 -7.41 -6.96 12.17
N ASN A 128 -7.81 -6.06 13.08
CA ASN A 128 -8.22 -4.68 12.78
C ASN A 128 -7.06 -3.69 12.93
N ARG A 129 -5.82 -4.22 13.11
CA ARG A 129 -4.62 -3.43 13.30
C ARG A 129 -4.56 -2.62 14.60
N LYS A 130 -5.38 -2.95 15.57
CA LYS A 130 -5.32 -2.38 16.92
C LYS A 130 -4.22 -3.04 17.73
N LEU A 131 -3.54 -2.22 18.53
CA LEU A 131 -2.53 -2.69 19.49
C LEU A 131 -3.13 -3.73 20.45
N THR A 132 -2.37 -4.80 20.64
CA THR A 132 -2.66 -5.82 21.67
C THR A 132 -1.58 -5.79 22.76
N ASN A 133 -1.82 -6.50 23.85
CA ASN A 133 -0.85 -6.62 24.94
C ASN A 133 -0.11 -7.97 24.91
N THR A 134 0.05 -8.57 23.72
CA THR A 134 0.60 -9.92 23.51
C THR A 134 2.00 -9.96 22.90
N GLY A 135 2.54 -8.81 22.43
CA GLY A 135 3.89 -8.70 21.88
C GLY A 135 5.01 -8.71 22.92
N LEU A 136 6.12 -8.08 22.60
CA LEU A 136 7.24 -7.88 23.54
C LEU A 136 6.82 -7.02 24.72
N ALA A 137 5.88 -6.09 24.52
CA ALA A 137 5.39 -5.20 25.57
C ALA A 137 3.87 -5.08 25.57
N SER A 138 3.34 -4.72 26.73
CA SER A 138 1.98 -4.21 26.94
C SER A 138 1.99 -2.69 27.01
N ILE A 139 0.84 -2.07 26.69
CA ILE A 139 0.67 -0.62 26.66
C ILE A 139 -0.62 -0.22 27.39
N GLU A 140 -0.54 0.83 28.21
CA GLU A 140 -1.65 1.43 28.90
C GLU A 140 -1.73 2.92 28.59
N PHE A 141 -2.92 3.38 28.18
CA PHE A 141 -3.18 4.77 27.79
C PHE A 141 -3.77 5.57 28.94
N ASP A 142 -3.17 6.70 29.26
CA ASP A 142 -3.70 7.73 30.15
C ASP A 142 -3.98 8.98 29.34
N ILE A 143 -5.20 9.05 28.79
CA ILE A 143 -5.60 10.11 27.84
C ILE A 143 -5.66 11.47 28.55
N GLU A 144 -6.10 11.51 29.82
CA GLU A 144 -6.23 12.73 30.60
C GLU A 144 -4.86 13.38 30.88
N ASN A 145 -3.88 12.56 31.27
CA ASN A 145 -2.51 13.03 31.57
C ASN A 145 -1.60 13.00 30.32
N LYS A 146 -2.16 12.71 29.14
CA LYS A 146 -1.45 12.66 27.86
C LYS A 146 -0.21 11.77 27.89
N SER A 147 -0.33 10.57 28.43
CA SER A 147 0.78 9.65 28.57
C SER A 147 0.40 8.22 28.24
N VAL A 148 1.41 7.42 27.92
CA VAL A 148 1.28 5.96 27.84
C VAL A 148 2.36 5.30 28.69
N THR A 149 2.00 4.21 29.35
CA THR A 149 2.93 3.36 30.07
C THR A 149 3.18 2.11 29.24
N ILE A 150 4.43 1.82 28.94
CA ILE A 150 4.86 0.66 28.16
C ILE A 150 5.68 -0.23 29.07
N LYS A 151 5.31 -1.52 29.14
CA LYS A 151 5.94 -2.49 30.02
C LYS A 151 6.26 -3.77 29.27
N LEU A 152 7.50 -4.25 29.39
CA LEU A 152 7.91 -5.54 28.82
C LEU A 152 7.15 -6.68 29.47
N ASN A 153 6.65 -7.61 28.64
CA ASN A 153 5.84 -8.75 29.09
C ASN A 153 6.67 -9.86 29.73
N ALA A 154 7.98 -9.89 29.48
CA ALA A 154 8.93 -10.80 30.15
C ALA A 154 10.25 -10.08 30.45
N LYS A 155 11.06 -10.68 31.32
CA LYS A 155 12.35 -10.12 31.78
C LYS A 155 13.57 -10.83 31.20
N ASP A 156 13.36 -11.89 30.44
CA ASP A 156 14.39 -12.78 29.90
C ASP A 156 14.50 -12.73 28.38
N TYR A 157 13.92 -11.71 27.75
CA TYR A 157 14.09 -11.46 26.32
C TYR A 157 15.56 -11.22 25.98
N LYS A 158 15.97 -11.74 24.83
CA LYS A 158 17.34 -11.64 24.36
C LYS A 158 17.38 -11.21 22.91
N TRP A 159 18.36 -10.40 22.60
CA TRP A 159 18.83 -10.17 21.25
C TRP A 159 19.37 -11.45 20.62
N SER A 160 19.47 -11.48 19.30
CA SER A 160 19.95 -12.65 18.55
C SER A 160 21.42 -13.01 18.80
N ASP A 161 22.20 -12.13 19.42
CA ASP A 161 23.56 -12.38 19.91
C ASP A 161 23.60 -12.91 21.36
N GLY A 162 22.45 -13.08 21.98
CA GLY A 162 22.28 -13.60 23.35
C GLY A 162 22.35 -12.55 24.46
N GLN A 163 22.59 -11.26 24.15
CA GLN A 163 22.54 -10.18 25.11
C GLN A 163 21.09 -9.93 25.57
N PRO A 164 20.88 -9.52 26.84
CA PRO A 164 19.55 -9.23 27.34
C PRO A 164 18.95 -8.01 26.63
N PHE A 165 17.65 -8.08 26.35
CA PHE A 165 16.84 -6.94 25.89
C PHE A 165 16.15 -6.29 27.08
N THR A 166 16.26 -4.97 27.17
CA THR A 166 15.66 -4.16 28.25
C THR A 166 14.94 -2.95 27.68
N ILE A 167 14.25 -2.21 28.56
CA ILE A 167 13.57 -0.98 28.14
C ILE A 167 14.55 0.11 27.68
N ASP A 168 15.84 0.02 28.07
CA ASP A 168 16.87 0.94 27.60
C ASP A 168 17.12 0.84 26.09
N ASP A 169 16.94 -0.33 25.50
CA ASP A 169 17.07 -0.54 24.05
C ASP A 169 15.92 0.11 23.29
N TYR A 170 14.71 0.10 23.85
CA TYR A 170 13.57 0.81 23.30
C TYR A 170 13.73 2.34 23.43
N ILE A 171 14.14 2.82 24.61
CA ILE A 171 14.42 4.25 24.82
C ILE A 171 15.53 4.71 23.87
N PHE A 172 16.57 3.90 23.71
CA PHE A 172 17.66 4.19 22.79
C PHE A 172 17.20 4.34 21.33
N ALA A 173 16.27 3.52 20.85
CA ALA A 173 15.69 3.68 19.52
C ALA A 173 14.95 5.02 19.37
N ILE A 174 14.25 5.49 20.41
CA ILE A 174 13.59 6.81 20.41
C ILE A 174 14.63 7.93 20.36
N GLU A 175 15.70 7.85 21.18
CA GLU A 175 16.80 8.81 21.20
C GLU A 175 17.55 8.82 19.86
N ALA A 176 17.77 7.65 19.28
CA ALA A 176 18.43 7.45 18.00
C ALA A 176 17.72 8.18 16.86
N ILE A 177 16.42 7.96 16.72
CA ILE A 177 15.59 8.61 15.70
C ILE A 177 15.41 10.12 16.01
N GLY A 178 15.36 10.49 17.27
CA GLY A 178 15.33 11.88 17.73
C GLY A 178 16.65 12.64 17.58
N ASN A 179 17.77 11.97 17.35
CA ASN A 179 19.09 12.61 17.25
C ASN A 179 19.16 13.56 16.06
N LYS A 180 19.82 14.71 16.23
CA LYS A 180 20.01 15.73 15.18
C LYS A 180 20.78 15.22 13.95
N ASP A 181 21.65 14.22 14.13
CA ASP A 181 22.46 13.63 13.07
C ASP A 181 21.79 12.41 12.42
N TYR A 182 20.54 12.10 12.78
CA TYR A 182 19.77 11.01 12.19
C TYR A 182 19.44 11.28 10.72
N THR A 183 19.81 10.33 9.84
CA THR A 183 19.71 10.47 8.38
C THR A 183 18.49 9.77 7.78
N GLY A 184 17.78 8.95 8.59
CA GLY A 184 16.64 8.16 8.12
C GLY A 184 15.34 8.98 7.99
N ILE A 185 14.28 8.30 7.59
CA ILE A 185 12.97 8.92 7.31
C ILE A 185 11.96 8.80 8.46
N ARG A 186 12.37 8.23 9.61
CA ARG A 186 11.42 7.91 10.70
C ARG A 186 11.12 9.08 11.63
N TYR A 187 11.90 10.15 11.60
CA TYR A 187 11.64 11.35 12.40
C TYR A 187 10.41 12.10 11.85
N ASN A 188 9.23 11.74 12.35
CA ASN A 188 7.93 12.24 11.92
C ASN A 188 7.01 12.50 13.13
N ASN A 189 5.72 12.73 12.92
CA ASN A 189 4.75 13.06 13.96
C ASN A 189 4.68 12.04 15.12
N ARG A 190 5.03 10.78 14.90
CA ARG A 190 5.16 9.73 15.94
C ARG A 190 6.18 10.11 17.00
N TYR A 191 7.28 10.72 16.58
CA TYR A 191 8.37 11.14 17.46
C TYR A 191 8.23 12.60 17.88
N THR A 192 7.91 13.50 16.94
CA THR A 192 7.79 14.95 17.24
C THR A 192 6.65 15.29 18.18
N ASN A 193 5.70 14.38 18.39
CA ASN A 193 4.62 14.50 19.37
C ASN A 193 5.02 14.13 20.82
N ILE A 194 6.24 13.59 21.02
CA ILE A 194 6.77 13.32 22.37
C ILE A 194 7.25 14.64 22.97
N VAL A 195 6.87 14.94 24.20
CA VAL A 195 7.25 16.17 24.92
C VAL A 195 8.78 16.30 24.98
N GLY A 196 9.30 17.45 24.58
CA GLY A 196 10.74 17.74 24.58
C GLY A 196 11.53 17.14 23.41
N MET A 197 10.92 16.33 22.55
CA MET A 197 11.59 15.72 21.39
C MET A 197 12.18 16.76 20.43
N LYS A 198 11.45 17.85 20.19
CA LYS A 198 11.92 18.91 19.29
C LYS A 198 13.19 19.59 19.80
N ASP A 199 13.24 19.93 21.09
CA ASP A 199 14.42 20.57 21.69
C ASP A 199 15.62 19.63 21.69
N PHE A 200 15.40 18.33 21.91
CA PHE A 200 16.41 17.30 21.78
C PHE A 200 16.95 17.20 20.36
N HIS A 201 16.07 17.12 19.34
CA HIS A 201 16.46 17.04 17.93
C HIS A 201 17.23 18.29 17.45
N GLU A 202 16.88 19.46 17.96
CA GLU A 202 17.56 20.72 17.65
C GLU A 202 18.88 20.91 18.44
N GLY A 203 19.23 19.96 19.32
CA GLY A 203 20.41 20.00 20.17
C GLY A 203 20.35 21.07 21.28
N LYS A 204 19.15 21.48 21.67
CA LYS A 204 18.88 22.42 22.77
C LYS A 204 18.79 21.72 24.13
N SER A 205 18.57 20.41 24.12
CA SER A 205 18.51 19.55 25.30
C SER A 205 19.29 18.26 25.06
N ASP A 206 19.95 17.75 26.10
CA ASP A 206 20.66 16.47 26.08
C ASP A 206 19.74 15.26 26.34
N SER A 207 18.45 15.50 26.62
CA SER A 207 17.47 14.46 26.92
C SER A 207 16.07 14.84 26.43
N ILE A 208 15.23 13.82 26.24
CA ILE A 208 13.83 13.97 25.84
C ILE A 208 12.98 13.99 27.10
N SER A 209 12.49 15.16 27.51
CA SER A 209 11.79 15.32 28.81
C SER A 209 10.51 14.49 28.92
N GLY A 210 9.90 14.09 27.78
CA GLY A 210 8.72 13.24 27.75
C GLY A 210 9.01 11.74 27.83
N VAL A 211 10.28 11.32 27.99
CA VAL A 211 10.68 9.91 28.15
C VAL A 211 11.07 9.69 29.60
N GLU A 212 10.23 9.00 30.38
CA GLU A 212 10.43 8.71 31.80
C GLU A 212 10.70 7.21 31.99
N LYS A 213 11.96 6.83 32.22
CA LYS A 213 12.31 5.46 32.60
C LYS A 213 11.83 5.20 34.05
N VAL A 214 10.87 4.28 34.20
CA VAL A 214 10.35 3.88 35.52
C VAL A 214 11.23 2.81 36.16
N ASP A 215 11.57 1.76 35.40
CA ASP A 215 12.50 0.70 35.80
C ASP A 215 13.11 0.05 34.50
N ASP A 216 13.88 -1.05 34.65
CA ASP A 216 14.54 -1.73 33.52
C ASP A 216 13.56 -2.41 32.55
N TYR A 217 12.27 -2.43 32.85
CA TYR A 217 11.22 -3.09 32.07
C TYR A 217 10.03 -2.17 31.76
N THR A 218 10.06 -0.93 32.25
CA THR A 218 8.93 -0.01 32.17
C THR A 218 9.37 1.40 31.81
N VAL A 219 8.74 2.00 30.81
CA VAL A 219 8.88 3.41 30.43
C VAL A 219 7.51 4.07 30.35
N LYS A 220 7.44 5.34 30.72
CA LYS A 220 6.28 6.19 30.51
C LYS A 220 6.65 7.27 29.50
N LEU A 221 5.83 7.40 28.44
CA LEU A 221 5.98 8.43 27.42
C LEU A 221 4.91 9.49 27.59
N HIS A 222 5.31 10.75 27.59
CA HIS A 222 4.42 11.92 27.65
C HIS A 222 4.33 12.58 26.28
N PHE A 223 3.11 12.93 25.84
CA PHE A 223 2.83 13.45 24.53
C PHE A 223 2.23 14.85 24.57
N GLU A 224 2.48 15.65 23.55
CA GLU A 224 1.82 16.94 23.36
C GLU A 224 0.30 16.76 23.16
N LYS A 225 -0.07 15.71 22.41
CA LYS A 225 -1.46 15.38 22.07
C LYS A 225 -1.67 13.87 22.09
N MET A 226 -2.82 13.45 22.63
CA MET A 226 -3.30 12.07 22.46
C MET A 226 -4.08 11.97 21.16
N LEU A 227 -3.71 10.98 20.33
CA LEU A 227 -4.30 10.73 19.02
C LEU A 227 -4.91 9.32 18.97
N PRO A 228 -6.13 9.14 18.44
CA PRO A 228 -6.74 7.81 18.30
C PRO A 228 -5.87 6.83 17.51
N SER A 229 -5.13 7.32 16.52
CA SER A 229 -4.18 6.51 15.75
C SER A 229 -3.04 5.89 16.57
N MET A 230 -2.81 6.35 17.79
CA MET A 230 -1.86 5.71 18.72
C MET A 230 -2.22 4.27 19.05
N GLN A 231 -3.48 3.89 18.87
CA GLN A 231 -3.98 2.53 19.10
C GLN A 231 -3.78 1.60 17.89
N LEU A 232 -3.27 2.12 16.77
CA LEU A 232 -3.18 1.39 15.50
C LEU A 232 -1.73 1.06 15.13
N SER A 233 -1.57 -0.02 14.38
CA SER A 233 -0.32 -0.35 13.70
C SER A 233 0.09 0.80 12.77
N GLY A 234 1.36 1.19 12.84
CA GLY A 234 1.83 2.33 12.04
C GLY A 234 1.39 3.70 12.55
N GLY A 235 0.59 3.75 13.62
CA GLY A 235 0.12 4.97 14.26
C GLY A 235 1.18 5.73 15.06
N ALA A 236 0.74 6.62 15.96
CA ALA A 236 1.60 7.63 16.58
C ALA A 236 2.38 7.18 17.83
N ILE A 237 2.57 5.86 18.04
CA ILE A 237 3.43 5.30 19.10
C ILE A 237 4.73 4.77 18.48
N PRO A 238 5.92 5.14 18.97
CA PRO A 238 7.17 4.48 18.62
C PRO A 238 7.09 2.96 18.85
N ALA A 239 7.56 2.16 17.91
CA ALA A 239 7.48 0.71 18.00
C ALA A 239 8.80 -0.01 17.68
N TYR A 240 9.84 0.75 17.31
CA TYR A 240 11.15 0.21 16.99
C TYR A 240 12.00 -0.02 18.24
N THR A 241 12.92 -0.96 18.13
CA THR A 241 13.90 -1.31 19.15
C THR A 241 15.30 -1.30 18.53
N MET A 242 16.31 -0.92 19.30
CA MET A 242 17.68 -0.84 18.75
C MET A 242 18.69 -1.34 19.78
N PRO A 243 19.62 -2.27 19.42
CA PRO A 243 20.56 -2.84 20.38
C PRO A 243 21.58 -1.78 20.86
N LYS A 244 21.30 -1.16 21.99
CA LYS A 244 22.08 -0.09 22.59
C LYS A 244 23.54 -0.50 22.81
N HIS A 245 23.76 -1.76 23.19
CA HIS A 245 25.13 -2.29 23.43
C HIS A 245 26.02 -2.26 22.17
N ILE A 246 25.43 -2.22 20.98
CA ILE A 246 26.14 -2.11 19.68
C ILE A 246 26.28 -0.65 19.26
N PHE A 247 25.16 0.08 19.24
CA PHE A 247 25.09 1.37 18.53
C PHE A 247 25.48 2.59 19.38
N LYS A 248 25.51 2.48 20.73
CA LYS A 248 25.81 3.60 21.62
C LYS A 248 27.18 4.25 21.38
N ASP A 249 28.15 3.48 20.91
CA ASP A 249 29.53 3.93 20.69
C ASP A 249 29.83 4.24 19.21
N ILE A 250 28.83 4.10 18.31
CA ILE A 250 28.94 4.40 16.88
C ILE A 250 28.27 5.75 16.62
N PRO A 251 28.94 6.74 16.00
CA PRO A 251 28.31 8.01 15.64
C PRO A 251 27.09 7.80 14.73
N VAL A 252 25.95 8.46 15.03
CA VAL A 252 24.67 8.28 14.33
C VAL A 252 24.80 8.43 12.81
N LYS A 253 25.58 9.41 12.34
CA LYS A 253 25.84 9.63 10.90
C LYS A 253 26.60 8.50 10.21
N GLU A 254 27.19 7.56 10.96
CA GLU A 254 27.97 6.44 10.44
C GLU A 254 27.16 5.13 10.42
N TRP A 255 25.99 5.09 11.07
CA TRP A 255 25.19 3.86 11.22
C TRP A 255 24.83 3.22 9.89
N GLU A 256 24.40 4.01 8.91
CA GLU A 256 23.99 3.48 7.61
C GLU A 256 25.09 2.70 6.89
N GLN A 257 26.35 3.00 7.17
CA GLN A 257 27.51 2.29 6.60
C GLN A 257 28.06 1.19 7.51
N SER A 258 27.47 1.02 8.69
CA SER A 258 27.91 0.02 9.67
C SER A 258 27.64 -1.41 9.19
N GLU A 259 28.55 -2.33 9.50
CA GLU A 259 28.35 -3.77 9.27
C GLU A 259 27.19 -4.36 10.11
N TYR A 260 26.79 -3.67 11.19
CA TYR A 260 25.64 -4.01 12.00
C TYR A 260 24.29 -3.59 11.38
N VAL A 261 24.34 -2.93 10.24
CA VAL A 261 23.16 -2.52 9.47
C VAL A 261 23.02 -3.31 8.16
N ARG A 262 24.17 -3.71 7.56
CA ARG A 262 24.23 -4.16 6.16
C ARG A 262 24.59 -5.62 5.94
N GLY A 263 24.91 -6.37 6.94
CA GLY A 263 25.48 -7.70 6.74
C GLY A 263 25.00 -8.74 7.74
N ASN A 264 25.78 -9.79 7.87
CA ASN A 264 25.50 -10.90 8.79
C ASN A 264 25.78 -10.57 10.27
N LYS A 265 26.19 -9.35 10.58
CA LYS A 265 26.35 -8.85 11.94
C LYS A 265 25.13 -8.06 12.44
N VAL A 266 24.08 -7.96 11.65
CA VAL A 266 22.80 -7.39 12.10
C VAL A 266 22.27 -8.21 13.27
N VAL A 267 21.96 -7.52 14.37
CA VAL A 267 21.40 -8.08 15.60
C VAL A 267 19.99 -7.55 15.77
N GLY A 268 19.03 -8.43 15.92
CA GLY A 268 17.61 -8.11 16.07
C GLY A 268 16.91 -9.06 17.01
N LEU A 269 15.62 -8.82 17.27
CA LEU A 269 14.74 -9.62 18.11
C LEU A 269 13.91 -10.62 17.30
N GLY A 270 14.06 -10.64 15.96
CA GLY A 270 13.22 -11.41 15.06
C GLY A 270 13.49 -12.90 15.05
N ALA A 271 12.66 -13.60 14.31
CA ALA A 271 12.66 -15.06 14.23
C ALA A 271 13.92 -15.64 13.56
N PHE A 272 14.58 -14.85 12.72
CA PHE A 272 15.76 -15.28 11.98
C PHE A 272 16.91 -14.29 12.15
N THR A 273 18.13 -14.76 11.86
CA THR A 273 19.33 -13.93 11.76
C THR A 273 19.90 -14.05 10.35
N ILE A 274 20.65 -13.02 9.90
CA ILE A 274 21.29 -13.06 8.57
C ILE A 274 22.51 -13.98 8.63
N GLU A 275 22.51 -15.02 7.80
CA GLU A 275 23.66 -15.92 7.61
C GLU A 275 24.61 -15.37 6.54
N SER A 276 24.07 -14.93 5.40
CA SER A 276 24.85 -14.36 4.29
C SER A 276 24.00 -13.43 3.42
N VAL A 277 24.68 -12.50 2.74
CA VAL A 277 24.09 -11.53 1.81
C VAL A 277 24.87 -11.57 0.51
N VAL A 278 24.17 -11.71 -0.61
CA VAL A 278 24.67 -11.38 -1.94
C VAL A 278 24.01 -10.05 -2.33
N ALA A 279 24.82 -8.99 -2.39
CA ALA A 279 24.32 -7.62 -2.49
C ALA A 279 23.34 -7.42 -3.66
N GLY A 280 22.13 -6.94 -3.36
CA GLY A 280 21.07 -6.70 -4.32
C GLY A 280 20.43 -7.95 -4.93
N GLU A 281 20.90 -9.16 -4.61
CA GLU A 281 20.45 -10.41 -5.22
C GLU A 281 19.72 -11.31 -4.23
N SER A 282 20.37 -11.66 -3.09
CA SER A 282 19.77 -12.60 -2.15
C SER A 282 20.25 -12.43 -0.72
N VAL A 283 19.41 -12.86 0.24
CA VAL A 283 19.76 -12.97 1.65
C VAL A 283 19.40 -14.36 2.14
N THR A 284 20.34 -15.04 2.77
CA THR A 284 20.10 -16.29 3.47
C THR A 284 19.94 -16.00 4.96
N LEU A 285 18.81 -16.40 5.50
CA LEU A 285 18.46 -16.30 6.90
C LEU A 285 18.58 -17.67 7.55
N LYS A 286 19.00 -17.71 8.81
CA LYS A 286 19.01 -18.91 9.67
C LYS A 286 18.16 -18.68 10.91
N ALA A 287 17.59 -19.75 11.46
CA ALA A 287 16.77 -19.69 12.67
C ALA A 287 17.49 -19.02 13.84
N ASN A 288 16.81 -18.13 14.54
CA ASN A 288 17.28 -17.50 15.76
C ASN A 288 16.92 -18.37 16.97
N GLU A 289 17.94 -18.88 17.67
CA GLU A 289 17.75 -19.74 18.85
C GLU A 289 17.20 -18.96 20.07
N TYR A 290 17.30 -17.63 20.06
CA TYR A 290 16.85 -16.75 21.14
C TYR A 290 15.48 -16.11 20.88
N TYR A 291 14.81 -16.47 19.78
CA TYR A 291 13.51 -15.88 19.44
C TYR A 291 12.48 -16.12 20.55
N TYR A 292 11.86 -15.08 21.03
CA TYR A 292 10.99 -15.12 22.24
C TYR A 292 9.73 -15.99 22.10
N LYS A 293 9.25 -16.21 20.85
CA LYS A 293 8.13 -17.15 20.57
C LYS A 293 8.60 -18.59 20.35
N GLY A 294 9.88 -18.87 20.61
CA GLY A 294 10.51 -20.16 20.38
C GLY A 294 11.22 -20.26 19.03
N ARG A 295 12.15 -21.19 18.93
CA ARG A 295 12.92 -21.42 17.71
C ARG A 295 12.02 -21.64 16.50
N PRO A 296 12.27 -20.98 15.35
CA PRO A 296 11.57 -21.25 14.10
C PRO A 296 11.56 -22.73 13.72
N LYS A 297 10.48 -23.19 13.11
CA LYS A 297 10.36 -24.57 12.62
C LYS A 297 11.25 -24.84 11.41
N LEU A 298 11.51 -23.83 10.58
CA LEU A 298 12.47 -23.86 9.47
C LEU A 298 13.89 -23.67 10.00
N ASP A 299 14.87 -24.30 9.36
CA ASP A 299 16.28 -24.03 9.65
C ASP A 299 16.76 -22.77 8.94
N LYS A 300 16.30 -22.57 7.68
CA LYS A 300 16.73 -21.46 6.82
C LYS A 300 15.60 -20.92 5.96
N VAL A 301 15.74 -19.64 5.60
CA VAL A 301 14.94 -19.00 4.56
C VAL A 301 15.91 -18.33 3.58
N VAL A 302 15.80 -18.66 2.30
CA VAL A 302 16.53 -17.97 1.22
C VAL A 302 15.56 -17.01 0.55
N MET A 303 15.79 -15.71 0.73
CA MET A 303 15.04 -14.63 0.09
C MET A 303 15.84 -14.15 -1.11
N GLN A 304 15.27 -14.26 -2.32
CA GLN A 304 15.97 -13.93 -3.57
C GLN A 304 15.16 -12.96 -4.42
N VAL A 305 15.84 -11.94 -4.96
CA VAL A 305 15.23 -11.00 -5.91
C VAL A 305 14.92 -11.70 -7.22
N VAL A 306 13.69 -11.57 -7.68
CA VAL A 306 13.20 -12.15 -8.94
C VAL A 306 12.42 -11.08 -9.70
N SER A 307 12.69 -10.93 -11.00
CA SER A 307 11.96 -9.94 -11.79
C SER A 307 10.49 -10.34 -11.98
N PRO A 308 9.56 -9.37 -12.04
CA PRO A 308 8.14 -9.65 -12.33
C PRO A 308 7.93 -10.39 -13.64
N GLU A 309 8.81 -10.22 -14.63
CA GLU A 309 8.71 -10.89 -15.93
C GLU A 309 9.07 -12.37 -15.85
N SER A 310 9.98 -12.75 -14.95
CA SER A 310 10.47 -14.14 -14.83
C SER A 310 9.72 -14.99 -13.82
N ILE A 311 9.02 -14.39 -12.85
CA ILE A 311 8.46 -15.10 -11.71
C ILE A 311 7.51 -16.25 -12.10
N VAL A 312 6.72 -16.10 -13.16
CA VAL A 312 5.80 -17.15 -13.61
C VAL A 312 6.57 -18.40 -14.04
N SER A 313 7.66 -18.25 -14.82
CA SER A 313 8.50 -19.37 -15.24
C SER A 313 9.25 -20.01 -14.08
N GLU A 314 9.69 -19.20 -13.11
CA GLU A 314 10.38 -19.66 -11.91
C GLU A 314 9.47 -20.48 -10.99
N MET A 315 8.23 -20.02 -10.79
CA MET A 315 7.23 -20.77 -10.02
C MET A 315 6.82 -22.06 -10.72
N LYS A 316 6.66 -22.03 -12.05
CA LYS A 316 6.39 -23.22 -12.85
C LYS A 316 7.50 -24.27 -12.74
N ALA A 317 8.75 -23.85 -12.70
CA ALA A 317 9.91 -24.73 -12.55
C ALA A 317 10.06 -25.28 -11.11
N GLY A 318 9.31 -24.78 -10.13
CA GLY A 318 9.43 -25.15 -8.73
C GLY A 318 10.72 -24.62 -8.09
N ASN A 319 11.18 -23.43 -8.51
CA ASN A 319 12.40 -22.84 -7.98
C ASN A 319 12.14 -22.11 -6.65
N TYR A 320 10.91 -21.70 -6.39
CA TYR A 320 10.49 -21.03 -5.16
C TYR A 320 9.26 -21.65 -4.50
N ASP A 321 9.13 -21.43 -3.21
CA ASP A 321 8.01 -21.89 -2.38
C ASP A 321 6.91 -20.85 -2.26
N ILE A 322 7.28 -19.58 -2.16
CA ILE A 322 6.35 -18.46 -1.96
C ILE A 322 6.77 -17.32 -2.89
N ALA A 323 5.81 -16.76 -3.59
CA ALA A 323 5.99 -15.59 -4.43
C ALA A 323 4.70 -14.76 -4.55
N THR A 324 4.79 -13.44 -4.52
CA THR A 324 3.70 -12.57 -4.96
C THR A 324 3.64 -12.55 -6.48
N MET A 325 2.46 -12.80 -7.05
CA MET A 325 2.26 -12.93 -8.50
C MET A 325 1.68 -11.65 -9.10
N PRO A 326 2.20 -11.21 -10.27
CA PRO A 326 1.66 -10.03 -10.94
C PRO A 326 0.22 -10.26 -11.43
N SER A 327 -0.75 -9.42 -11.02
CA SER A 327 -2.17 -9.56 -11.41
C SER A 327 -2.39 -9.46 -12.92
N ALA A 328 -1.60 -8.64 -13.63
CA ALA A 328 -1.65 -8.51 -15.09
C ALA A 328 -1.21 -9.79 -15.83
N GLN A 329 -0.48 -10.70 -15.18
CA GLN A 329 -0.03 -11.96 -15.78
C GLN A 329 -0.88 -13.17 -15.36
N TYR A 330 -2.05 -12.96 -14.78
CA TYR A 330 -2.90 -14.03 -14.22
C TYR A 330 -3.14 -15.17 -15.21
N GLU A 331 -3.45 -14.89 -16.45
CA GLU A 331 -3.69 -15.88 -17.49
C GLU A 331 -2.48 -16.81 -17.74
N ALA A 332 -1.26 -16.33 -17.51
CA ALA A 332 -0.04 -17.13 -17.69
C ALA A 332 0.23 -18.09 -16.53
N TYR A 333 -0.34 -17.85 -15.36
CA TYR A 333 -0.03 -18.66 -14.17
C TYR A 333 -1.25 -19.35 -13.54
N LYS A 334 -2.48 -18.99 -13.86
CA LYS A 334 -3.70 -19.51 -13.22
C LYS A 334 -3.81 -21.04 -13.18
N ASP A 335 -3.19 -21.74 -14.15
CA ASP A 335 -3.27 -23.20 -14.33
C ASP A 335 -2.02 -23.94 -13.81
N LEU A 336 -1.13 -23.30 -13.06
CA LEU A 336 0.02 -23.99 -12.46
C LEU A 336 -0.48 -25.02 -11.42
N THR A 337 -0.01 -26.25 -11.55
CA THR A 337 -0.48 -27.37 -10.73
C THR A 337 0.35 -27.63 -9.48
N ASN A 338 1.55 -27.05 -9.40
CA ASN A 338 2.51 -27.23 -8.30
C ASN A 338 2.35 -26.20 -7.18
N VAL A 339 1.44 -25.24 -7.34
CA VAL A 339 1.15 -24.18 -6.35
C VAL A 339 -0.35 -24.11 -6.06
N THR A 340 -0.69 -23.44 -4.96
CA THR A 340 -2.04 -22.96 -4.65
C THR A 340 -1.97 -21.44 -4.49
N TYR A 341 -2.97 -20.73 -4.98
CA TYR A 341 -3.04 -19.27 -4.85
C TYR A 341 -3.86 -18.89 -3.63
N VAL A 342 -3.32 -17.94 -2.88
CA VAL A 342 -4.02 -17.24 -1.80
C VAL A 342 -3.94 -15.75 -2.04
N SER A 343 -4.83 -14.98 -1.44
CA SER A 343 -4.81 -13.53 -1.62
C SER A 343 -5.05 -12.76 -0.32
N SER A 344 -4.51 -11.54 -0.30
CA SER A 344 -4.82 -10.53 0.70
C SER A 344 -5.15 -9.21 0.02
N PHE A 345 -6.01 -8.42 0.65
CA PHE A 345 -6.25 -7.05 0.19
C PHE A 345 -4.96 -6.23 0.28
N ALA A 346 -4.60 -5.54 -0.81
CA ALA A 346 -3.47 -4.61 -0.80
C ALA A 346 -3.90 -3.28 -0.15
N PRO A 347 -3.20 -2.78 0.89
CA PRO A 347 -3.50 -1.49 1.49
C PRO A 347 -3.01 -0.33 0.60
N SER A 348 -3.48 -0.32 -0.64
CA SER A 348 -3.12 0.67 -1.66
C SER A 348 -4.28 0.90 -2.62
N TYR A 349 -4.33 2.07 -3.22
CA TYR A 349 -5.30 2.40 -4.26
C TYR A 349 -4.69 3.32 -5.32
N GLU A 350 -5.22 3.22 -6.53
CA GLU A 350 -4.96 4.17 -7.61
C GLU A 350 -6.03 5.25 -7.61
N TYR A 351 -5.70 6.42 -8.12
CA TYR A 351 -6.61 7.57 -8.14
C TYR A 351 -6.36 8.49 -9.33
N ILE A 352 -7.38 9.26 -9.67
CA ILE A 352 -7.28 10.48 -10.45
C ILE A 352 -7.40 11.66 -9.47
N ALA A 353 -6.47 12.60 -9.51
CA ALA A 353 -6.55 13.84 -8.72
C ALA A 353 -6.42 15.07 -9.62
N PHE A 354 -6.86 16.21 -9.09
CA PHE A 354 -6.93 17.48 -9.80
C PHE A 354 -5.96 18.48 -9.17
N HIS A 355 -5.30 19.27 -10.00
CA HIS A 355 -4.39 20.31 -9.54
C HIS A 355 -5.22 21.55 -9.18
N LEU A 356 -5.44 21.75 -7.88
CA LEU A 356 -6.37 22.75 -7.34
C LEU A 356 -5.69 23.88 -6.57
N GLY A 357 -4.36 23.98 -6.63
CA GLY A 357 -3.63 25.00 -5.90
C GLY A 357 -2.13 24.76 -5.91
N LYS A 358 -1.44 25.20 -4.86
CA LYS A 358 0.01 25.04 -4.70
C LYS A 358 0.41 24.83 -3.25
N PHE A 359 1.62 24.29 -3.03
CA PHE A 359 2.24 24.32 -1.71
C PHE A 359 3.00 25.63 -1.54
N ASP A 360 2.62 26.46 -0.55
CA ASP A 360 3.34 27.67 -0.20
C ASP A 360 4.49 27.34 0.75
N GLU A 361 5.71 27.27 0.22
CA GLU A 361 6.91 26.94 1.00
C GLU A 361 7.21 28.00 2.10
N THR A 362 6.76 29.26 1.92
CA THR A 362 6.98 30.31 2.91
C THR A 362 6.09 30.13 4.13
N GLN A 363 4.84 29.69 3.90
CA GLN A 363 3.87 29.42 4.95
C GLN A 363 3.91 27.95 5.41
N GLY A 364 4.58 27.08 4.67
CA GLY A 364 4.64 25.64 4.93
C GLY A 364 3.29 24.94 4.79
N LYS A 365 2.43 25.38 3.87
CA LYS A 365 1.07 24.87 3.74
C LYS A 365 0.52 24.87 2.31
N ASN A 366 -0.49 24.01 2.09
CA ASN A 366 -1.26 23.96 0.87
C ASN A 366 -2.22 25.16 0.79
N VAL A 367 -2.32 25.77 -0.38
CA VAL A 367 -3.21 26.89 -0.68
C VAL A 367 -4.03 26.54 -1.92
N THR A 368 -5.34 26.41 -1.74
CA THR A 368 -6.28 26.15 -2.84
C THR A 368 -6.47 27.41 -3.68
N ASP A 369 -6.41 27.27 -5.01
CA ASP A 369 -6.73 28.33 -5.97
C ASP A 369 -8.17 28.19 -6.46
N PRO A 370 -9.08 29.10 -6.11
CA PRO A 370 -10.47 29.05 -6.57
C PRO A 370 -10.61 29.25 -8.09
N ASN A 371 -9.55 29.75 -8.76
CA ASN A 371 -9.53 29.97 -10.20
C ASN A 371 -8.77 28.87 -10.97
N ALA A 372 -8.34 27.80 -10.29
CA ALA A 372 -7.73 26.67 -10.98
C ALA A 372 -8.67 26.12 -12.07
N LYS A 373 -8.12 25.68 -13.21
CA LYS A 373 -8.91 25.15 -14.33
C LYS A 373 -9.90 24.07 -13.87
N MET A 374 -9.47 23.22 -12.93
CA MET A 374 -10.27 22.12 -12.38
C MET A 374 -11.05 22.51 -11.11
N SER A 375 -11.23 23.80 -10.80
CA SER A 375 -11.90 24.26 -9.57
C SER A 375 -13.39 23.93 -9.50
N ASP A 376 -14.06 23.74 -10.64
CA ASP A 376 -15.49 23.38 -10.69
C ASP A 376 -15.70 21.95 -10.22
N VAL A 377 -16.42 21.77 -9.12
CA VAL A 377 -16.71 20.45 -8.54
C VAL A 377 -17.53 19.57 -9.47
N LYS A 378 -18.48 20.13 -10.24
CA LYS A 378 -19.30 19.35 -11.16
C LYS A 378 -18.49 18.80 -12.34
N LEU A 379 -17.47 19.56 -12.81
CA LEU A 379 -16.53 19.05 -13.82
C LEU A 379 -15.77 17.84 -13.26
N ARG A 380 -15.23 17.93 -12.04
CA ARG A 380 -14.50 16.82 -11.40
C ARG A 380 -15.40 15.60 -11.16
N GLN A 381 -16.61 15.82 -10.65
CA GLN A 381 -17.61 14.73 -10.45
C GLN A 381 -17.99 14.07 -11.78
N ALA A 382 -18.23 14.86 -12.84
CA ALA A 382 -18.53 14.33 -14.17
C ALA A 382 -17.40 13.44 -14.69
N MET A 383 -16.15 13.86 -14.52
CA MET A 383 -15.00 13.08 -14.91
C MET A 383 -14.91 11.75 -14.13
N GLY A 384 -15.32 11.73 -12.87
CA GLY A 384 -15.41 10.50 -12.07
C GLY A 384 -16.50 9.54 -12.55
N TYR A 385 -17.71 10.05 -12.78
CA TYR A 385 -18.84 9.22 -13.27
C TYR A 385 -18.66 8.71 -14.71
N ALA A 386 -17.73 9.27 -15.47
CA ALA A 386 -17.40 8.79 -16.81
C ALA A 386 -16.57 7.52 -16.84
N LEU A 387 -15.97 7.09 -15.73
CA LEU A 387 -14.99 6.01 -15.68
C LEU A 387 -15.63 4.66 -15.36
N ASP A 388 -15.49 3.67 -16.25
CA ASP A 388 -15.93 2.28 -16.01
C ASP A 388 -14.77 1.46 -15.41
N ILE A 389 -14.45 1.74 -14.14
CA ILE A 389 -13.31 1.15 -13.46
C ILE A 389 -13.49 -0.35 -13.23
N ASP A 390 -14.71 -0.81 -12.95
CA ASP A 390 -14.98 -2.25 -12.75
C ASP A 390 -14.76 -3.03 -14.07
N ALA A 391 -15.20 -2.51 -15.21
CA ALA A 391 -14.94 -3.14 -16.51
C ALA A 391 -13.44 -3.15 -16.85
N ALA A 392 -12.72 -2.08 -16.53
CA ALA A 392 -11.26 -2.06 -16.69
C ALA A 392 -10.57 -3.08 -15.77
N GLY A 393 -11.00 -3.20 -14.54
CA GLY A 393 -10.50 -4.18 -13.58
C GLY A 393 -10.67 -5.61 -14.09
N GLU A 394 -11.84 -5.93 -14.66
CA GLU A 394 -12.11 -7.24 -15.23
C GLU A 394 -11.28 -7.50 -16.49
N SER A 395 -11.23 -6.53 -17.42
CA SER A 395 -10.60 -6.74 -18.74
C SER A 395 -9.07 -6.68 -18.71
N LEU A 396 -8.48 -5.81 -17.90
CA LEU A 396 -7.03 -5.56 -17.87
C LEU A 396 -6.31 -6.29 -16.74
N TYR A 397 -7.03 -6.60 -15.65
CA TYR A 397 -6.46 -7.19 -14.44
C TYR A 397 -7.18 -8.48 -14.02
N ASN A 398 -8.01 -9.05 -14.92
CA ASN A 398 -8.71 -10.32 -14.69
C ASN A 398 -9.58 -10.31 -13.43
N GLY A 399 -10.11 -9.15 -13.04
CA GLY A 399 -10.91 -8.95 -11.83
C GLY A 399 -10.11 -9.08 -10.52
N LEU A 400 -8.77 -9.11 -10.58
CA LEU A 400 -7.90 -9.07 -9.39
C LEU A 400 -7.71 -7.63 -8.89
N ASN A 401 -7.98 -6.65 -9.76
CA ASN A 401 -8.13 -5.25 -9.40
C ASN A 401 -9.57 -4.84 -9.73
N TYR A 402 -10.17 -3.98 -8.94
CA TYR A 402 -11.57 -3.57 -9.06
C TYR A 402 -11.79 -2.16 -8.49
N GLY A 403 -12.94 -1.56 -8.81
CA GLY A 403 -13.29 -0.22 -8.36
C GLY A 403 -13.50 -0.13 -6.85
N THR A 404 -13.16 1.02 -6.27
CA THR A 404 -13.48 1.35 -4.87
C THR A 404 -14.41 2.56 -4.80
N ASN A 405 -15.24 2.62 -3.75
CA ASN A 405 -16.22 3.69 -3.56
C ASN A 405 -15.67 4.85 -2.71
N SER A 406 -14.48 4.73 -2.14
CA SER A 406 -13.95 5.69 -1.17
C SER A 406 -12.43 5.69 -1.14
N ILE A 407 -11.85 6.80 -0.70
CA ILE A 407 -10.42 6.93 -0.38
C ILE A 407 -10.05 6.29 0.97
N ILE A 408 -11.03 5.91 1.80
CA ILE A 408 -10.84 5.03 2.94
C ILE A 408 -11.15 3.62 2.47
N LEU A 409 -10.17 2.73 2.55
CA LEU A 409 -10.26 1.41 1.93
C LEU A 409 -11.06 0.40 2.75
N PRO A 410 -11.68 -0.62 2.13
CA PRO A 410 -12.35 -1.73 2.84
C PRO A 410 -11.48 -2.47 3.85
N PHE A 411 -10.17 -2.35 3.73
CA PHE A 411 -9.18 -2.84 4.68
C PHE A 411 -9.39 -2.27 6.09
N PHE A 412 -9.81 -1.02 6.21
CA PHE A 412 -10.07 -0.34 7.50
C PHE A 412 -11.50 -0.59 7.96
N LYS A 413 -11.83 -1.84 8.28
CA LYS A 413 -13.19 -2.34 8.57
C LYS A 413 -13.98 -1.48 9.56
N ASP A 414 -13.31 -0.94 10.58
CA ASP A 414 -13.95 -0.18 11.65
C ASP A 414 -14.42 1.21 11.22
N VAL A 415 -13.78 1.79 10.19
CA VAL A 415 -14.04 3.17 9.75
C VAL A 415 -14.45 3.29 8.27
N TYR A 416 -14.36 2.19 7.52
CA TYR A 416 -14.82 2.15 6.13
C TYR A 416 -16.36 2.23 6.06
N ASN A 417 -16.87 3.08 5.19
CA ASN A 417 -18.30 3.20 4.92
C ASN A 417 -18.67 2.46 3.63
N ALA A 418 -19.15 1.22 3.76
CA ALA A 418 -19.59 0.41 2.62
C ALA A 418 -20.84 0.98 1.92
N GLU A 419 -21.61 1.84 2.61
CA GLU A 419 -22.81 2.48 2.07
C GLU A 419 -22.48 3.79 1.32
N GLN A 420 -21.22 4.24 1.34
CA GLN A 420 -20.80 5.43 0.59
C GLN A 420 -21.06 5.20 -0.89
N GLU A 421 -21.81 6.09 -1.52
CA GLU A 421 -21.91 6.10 -2.97
C GLU A 421 -20.55 6.50 -3.57
N GLY A 422 -20.01 5.64 -4.44
CA GLY A 422 -18.80 5.93 -5.20
C GLY A 422 -19.14 6.52 -6.57
N PHE A 423 -18.10 6.82 -7.34
CA PHE A 423 -18.24 7.24 -8.74
C PHE A 423 -18.53 6.01 -9.63
N LYS A 424 -19.75 5.49 -9.55
CA LYS A 424 -20.19 4.39 -10.42
C LYS A 424 -20.35 4.89 -11.85
N TYR A 425 -19.86 4.13 -12.83
CA TYR A 425 -19.97 4.46 -14.25
C TYR A 425 -21.39 4.87 -14.64
N ASN A 426 -21.54 6.11 -15.05
CA ASN A 426 -22.79 6.71 -15.51
C ASN A 426 -22.50 7.91 -16.43
N PRO A 427 -22.22 7.68 -17.71
CA PRO A 427 -21.87 8.75 -18.65
C PRO A 427 -23.00 9.76 -18.86
N GLU A 428 -24.26 9.35 -18.71
CA GLU A 428 -25.41 10.28 -18.81
C GLU A 428 -25.45 11.24 -17.61
N LYS A 429 -25.21 10.76 -16.38
CA LYS A 429 -25.04 11.62 -15.21
C LYS A 429 -23.86 12.57 -15.39
N ALA A 430 -22.75 12.08 -15.96
CA ALA A 430 -21.58 12.90 -16.25
C ALA A 430 -21.91 14.05 -17.21
N LYS A 431 -22.59 13.76 -18.33
CA LYS A 431 -23.04 14.78 -19.29
C LYS A 431 -24.00 15.77 -18.65
N GLN A 432 -24.96 15.30 -17.85
CA GLN A 432 -25.89 16.16 -17.12
C GLN A 432 -25.15 17.14 -16.18
N LEU A 433 -24.15 16.67 -15.42
CA LEU A 433 -23.36 17.52 -14.54
C LEU A 433 -22.59 18.61 -15.33
N LEU A 434 -22.04 18.26 -16.49
CA LEU A 434 -21.38 19.23 -17.39
C LEU A 434 -22.38 20.26 -17.93
N ASP A 435 -23.56 19.83 -18.36
CA ASP A 435 -24.63 20.73 -18.83
C ASP A 435 -25.09 21.70 -17.75
N GLU A 436 -25.33 21.19 -16.53
CA GLU A 436 -25.70 22.01 -15.36
C GLU A 436 -24.59 22.98 -14.94
N ALA A 437 -23.33 22.60 -15.12
CA ALA A 437 -22.19 23.45 -14.84
C ALA A 437 -21.95 24.51 -15.94
N GLY A 438 -22.56 24.34 -17.12
CA GLY A 438 -22.46 25.28 -18.24
C GLY A 438 -21.36 24.96 -19.27
N TYR A 439 -20.74 23.77 -19.21
CA TYR A 439 -19.85 23.27 -20.24
C TYR A 439 -20.67 22.70 -21.41
N LYS A 440 -20.62 23.33 -22.57
CA LYS A 440 -21.45 22.99 -23.72
C LYS A 440 -20.61 22.96 -24.99
N ASP A 441 -20.93 22.08 -25.91
CA ASP A 441 -20.45 22.10 -27.28
C ASP A 441 -21.18 23.24 -28.03
N VAL A 442 -20.52 24.37 -28.21
CA VAL A 442 -21.12 25.58 -28.79
C VAL A 442 -20.84 25.71 -30.28
N ASP A 443 -19.81 25.06 -30.81
CA ASP A 443 -19.46 25.11 -32.24
C ASP A 443 -19.84 23.83 -33.00
N GLY A 444 -20.29 22.78 -32.29
CA GLY A 444 -20.81 21.54 -32.87
C GLY A 444 -19.72 20.53 -33.29
N ASP A 445 -18.50 20.66 -32.76
CA ASP A 445 -17.39 19.76 -33.06
C ASP A 445 -17.37 18.48 -32.20
N GLY A 446 -18.29 18.38 -31.23
CA GLY A 446 -18.42 17.26 -30.29
C GLY A 446 -17.58 17.41 -29.02
N VAL A 447 -16.90 18.55 -28.85
CA VAL A 447 -16.10 18.89 -27.66
C VAL A 447 -16.79 20.05 -26.93
N ARG A 448 -16.76 20.01 -25.59
CA ARG A 448 -17.38 21.03 -24.74
C ARG A 448 -16.40 22.15 -24.46
N GLU A 449 -16.84 23.38 -24.59
CA GLU A 449 -16.10 24.57 -24.23
C GLU A 449 -16.25 24.92 -22.75
N ASN A 450 -15.39 25.84 -22.28
CA ASN A 450 -15.54 26.56 -21.04
C ASN A 450 -16.87 27.37 -21.01
N LYS A 451 -17.28 27.76 -19.81
CA LYS A 451 -18.52 28.56 -19.58
C LYS A 451 -18.56 29.88 -20.35
N ASP A 452 -17.43 30.42 -20.72
CA ASP A 452 -17.28 31.64 -21.53
C ASP A 452 -17.16 31.37 -23.04
N GLY A 453 -17.28 30.12 -23.45
CA GLY A 453 -17.18 29.69 -24.84
C GLY A 453 -15.75 29.52 -25.37
N SER A 454 -14.74 29.68 -24.53
CA SER A 454 -13.35 29.41 -24.90
C SER A 454 -13.06 27.91 -24.88
N LYS A 455 -12.08 27.46 -25.67
CA LYS A 455 -11.71 26.05 -25.74
C LYS A 455 -11.27 25.50 -24.38
N LEU A 456 -11.86 24.37 -23.97
CA LEU A 456 -11.46 23.62 -22.76
C LEU A 456 -10.56 22.45 -23.16
N GLN A 457 -9.25 22.62 -22.99
CA GLN A 457 -8.28 21.53 -23.11
C GLN A 457 -7.72 21.21 -21.73
N ILE A 458 -7.72 19.91 -21.35
CA ILE A 458 -7.29 19.41 -20.04
C ILE A 458 -6.01 18.58 -20.21
N ASN A 459 -4.93 18.99 -19.54
CA ASN A 459 -3.65 18.29 -19.56
C ASN A 459 -3.58 17.25 -18.44
N PHE A 460 -3.49 15.99 -18.83
CA PHE A 460 -3.46 14.84 -17.93
C PHE A 460 -2.06 14.24 -17.83
N ALA A 461 -1.47 14.24 -16.64
CA ALA A 461 -0.23 13.52 -16.36
C ALA A 461 -0.52 12.12 -15.84
N ALA A 462 -0.01 11.11 -16.53
CA ALA A 462 -0.16 9.71 -16.13
C ALA A 462 1.21 9.06 -15.91
N ARG A 463 1.32 8.26 -14.86
CA ARG A 463 2.54 7.55 -14.48
C ARG A 463 2.72 6.27 -15.29
N THR A 464 3.94 6.02 -15.78
CA THR A 464 4.30 4.72 -16.39
C THR A 464 4.35 3.63 -15.32
N ARG A 465 3.74 2.46 -15.59
CA ARG A 465 3.78 1.28 -14.71
C ARG A 465 4.04 0.01 -15.52
N ASP A 466 3.00 -0.52 -16.15
CA ASP A 466 2.99 -1.75 -16.94
C ASP A 466 2.07 -1.60 -18.17
N ALA A 467 2.04 -2.59 -19.04
CA ALA A 467 1.24 -2.54 -20.27
C ALA A 467 -0.27 -2.45 -19.99
N ALA A 468 -0.77 -3.04 -18.90
CA ALA A 468 -2.17 -2.93 -18.50
C ALA A 468 -2.49 -1.49 -18.08
N ASN A 469 -1.60 -0.84 -17.34
CA ASN A 469 -1.75 0.56 -16.97
C ASN A 469 -1.71 1.50 -18.19
N GLU A 470 -0.82 1.25 -19.17
CA GLU A 470 -0.80 2.03 -20.42
C GLU A 470 -2.15 1.92 -21.16
N SER A 471 -2.72 0.71 -21.22
CA SER A 471 -4.04 0.47 -21.80
C SER A 471 -5.15 1.19 -21.01
N LEU A 472 -5.10 1.16 -19.68
CA LEU A 472 -6.06 1.86 -18.81
C LEU A 472 -6.00 3.38 -19.02
N VAL A 473 -4.81 3.96 -19.14
CA VAL A 473 -4.63 5.40 -19.41
C VAL A 473 -5.27 5.79 -20.75
N GLN A 474 -5.10 5.00 -21.79
CA GLN A 474 -5.78 5.24 -23.08
C GLN A 474 -7.30 5.13 -22.94
N GLN A 475 -7.78 4.18 -22.14
CA GLN A 475 -9.21 4.01 -21.88
C GLN A 475 -9.81 5.21 -21.12
N TYR A 476 -9.08 5.81 -20.18
CA TYR A 476 -9.49 7.06 -19.53
C TYR A 476 -9.74 8.19 -20.54
N LEU A 477 -8.83 8.38 -21.48
CA LEU A 477 -8.99 9.41 -22.52
C LEU A 477 -10.23 9.17 -23.38
N LEU A 478 -10.53 7.90 -23.72
CA LEU A 478 -11.72 7.53 -24.50
C LEU A 478 -13.01 7.82 -23.72
N TRP A 479 -13.09 7.48 -22.45
CA TRP A 479 -14.27 7.73 -21.61
C TRP A 479 -14.53 9.23 -21.42
N TRP A 480 -13.52 10.05 -21.20
CA TRP A 480 -13.69 11.50 -21.11
C TRP A 480 -14.11 12.13 -22.44
N LYS A 481 -13.58 11.61 -23.55
CA LYS A 481 -14.02 12.01 -24.88
C LYS A 481 -15.49 11.67 -25.15
N GLU A 482 -16.01 10.54 -24.66
CA GLU A 482 -17.42 10.14 -24.79
C GLU A 482 -18.39 11.14 -24.14
N ILE A 483 -17.96 11.82 -23.08
CA ILE A 483 -18.74 12.87 -22.43
C ILE A 483 -18.43 14.27 -22.98
N GLY A 484 -17.63 14.37 -24.05
CA GLY A 484 -17.32 15.61 -24.76
C GLY A 484 -16.15 16.42 -24.18
N LEU A 485 -15.23 15.81 -23.43
CA LEU A 485 -14.06 16.52 -22.91
C LEU A 485 -12.79 16.25 -23.74
N ASP A 486 -12.03 17.31 -24.06
CA ASP A 486 -10.70 17.22 -24.69
C ASP A 486 -9.63 17.06 -23.60
N VAL A 487 -9.34 15.81 -23.26
CA VAL A 487 -8.29 15.47 -22.31
C VAL A 487 -7.10 14.88 -23.06
N GLN A 488 -5.92 15.45 -22.86
CA GLN A 488 -4.70 15.04 -23.55
C GLN A 488 -3.61 14.67 -22.54
N LEU A 489 -2.78 13.68 -22.91
CA LEU A 489 -1.58 13.39 -22.11
C LEU A 489 -0.62 14.58 -22.16
N TYR A 490 -0.25 15.09 -21.01
CA TYR A 490 0.62 16.26 -20.79
C TYR A 490 1.91 16.23 -21.66
N THR A 491 2.54 15.05 -21.80
CA THR A 491 3.74 14.87 -22.63
C THR A 491 3.48 14.02 -23.88
N GLY A 492 2.21 13.78 -24.23
CA GLY A 492 1.83 12.86 -25.31
C GLY A 492 2.03 11.37 -24.96
N ARG A 493 2.53 11.06 -23.76
CA ARG A 493 2.78 9.70 -23.25
C ARG A 493 2.77 9.71 -21.73
N THR A 494 2.81 8.51 -21.13
CA THR A 494 3.02 8.35 -19.68
C THR A 494 4.44 8.80 -19.28
N ILE A 495 4.61 9.14 -18.02
CA ILE A 495 5.84 9.71 -17.45
C ILE A 495 6.45 8.69 -16.49
N GLU A 496 7.77 8.49 -16.57
CA GLU A 496 8.51 7.67 -15.62
C GLU A 496 8.23 8.13 -14.17
N SER A 497 8.06 7.17 -13.24
CA SER A 497 7.49 7.41 -11.91
C SER A 497 8.20 8.49 -11.11
N ASN A 498 9.54 8.52 -11.09
CA ASN A 498 10.28 9.53 -10.31
C ASN A 498 10.10 10.93 -10.92
N ASN A 499 10.16 11.04 -12.24
CA ASN A 499 9.94 12.29 -12.95
C ASN A 499 8.48 12.77 -12.79
N PHE A 500 7.53 11.84 -12.81
CA PHE A 500 6.12 12.13 -12.56
C PHE A 500 5.94 12.79 -11.19
N TYR A 501 6.34 12.12 -10.11
CA TYR A 501 6.17 12.66 -8.77
C TYR A 501 6.97 13.94 -8.53
N LYS A 502 8.15 14.09 -9.14
CA LYS A 502 8.91 15.35 -9.09
C LYS A 502 8.12 16.53 -9.67
N LYS A 503 7.43 16.33 -10.80
CA LYS A 503 6.58 17.35 -11.42
C LYS A 503 5.35 17.67 -10.56
N ILE A 504 4.66 16.65 -10.05
CA ILE A 504 3.48 16.83 -9.20
C ILE A 504 3.85 17.56 -7.90
N GLN A 505 4.98 17.20 -7.26
CA GLN A 505 5.46 17.87 -6.06
C GLN A 505 5.88 19.33 -6.30
N ALA A 506 6.36 19.64 -7.50
CA ALA A 506 6.75 21.00 -7.89
C ALA A 506 5.56 21.87 -8.33
N ASP A 507 4.33 21.35 -8.26
CA ASP A 507 3.11 22.04 -8.71
C ASP A 507 3.26 22.58 -10.14
N ASP A 508 3.70 21.70 -11.09
CA ASP A 508 3.91 22.06 -12.50
C ASP A 508 2.61 22.63 -13.08
N PRO A 509 2.59 23.94 -13.46
CA PRO A 509 1.36 24.63 -13.82
C PRO A 509 0.74 24.19 -15.14
N GLU A 510 1.45 23.38 -15.92
CA GLU A 510 0.92 22.83 -17.17
C GLU A 510 0.15 21.51 -16.94
N ILE A 511 0.14 20.97 -15.72
CA ILE A 511 -0.61 19.77 -15.35
C ILE A 511 -1.92 20.19 -14.67
N ASP A 512 -3.05 19.87 -15.29
CA ASP A 512 -4.38 20.17 -14.75
C ASP A 512 -4.90 19.04 -13.85
N MET A 513 -4.57 17.80 -14.21
CA MET A 513 -4.95 16.60 -13.45
C MET A 513 -3.92 15.48 -13.66
N PHE A 514 -3.97 14.48 -12.77
CA PHE A 514 -2.99 13.40 -12.82
C PHE A 514 -3.53 12.08 -12.24
N SER A 515 -2.95 10.95 -12.69
CA SER A 515 -3.21 9.64 -12.10
C SER A 515 -2.02 9.21 -11.24
N GLY A 516 -2.29 8.93 -9.98
CA GLY A 516 -1.30 8.49 -9.00
C GLY A 516 -1.76 7.25 -8.24
N GLY A 517 -0.95 6.82 -7.27
CA GLY A 517 -1.29 5.73 -6.37
C GLY A 517 -0.74 6.00 -4.98
N TRP A 518 -1.48 5.54 -3.97
CA TRP A 518 -1.07 5.59 -2.58
C TRP A 518 -0.98 4.21 -1.97
N SER A 519 0.10 3.94 -1.26
CA SER A 519 0.11 2.94 -0.20
C SER A 519 -0.32 3.64 1.09
N THR A 520 -1.43 3.23 1.67
CA THR A 520 -2.05 3.93 2.81
C THR A 520 -1.39 3.58 4.14
N GLY A 521 -0.52 2.55 4.17
CA GLY A 521 -0.08 2.00 5.44
C GLY A 521 -1.26 1.47 6.27
N TYR A 522 -1.15 1.53 7.58
CA TYR A 522 -2.15 1.00 8.51
C TYR A 522 -2.84 2.07 9.37
N ASP A 523 -2.56 3.35 9.14
CA ASP A 523 -3.24 4.49 9.76
C ASP A 523 -4.13 5.17 8.71
N PRO A 524 -5.48 5.07 8.84
CA PRO A 524 -6.40 5.68 7.88
C PRO A 524 -6.56 7.21 8.07
N ASN A 525 -5.83 7.83 9.01
CA ASN A 525 -5.99 9.26 9.31
C ASN A 525 -5.71 10.13 8.08
N PRO A 526 -6.73 10.85 7.57
CA PRO A 526 -6.59 11.61 6.34
C PRO A 526 -5.66 12.82 6.46
N SER A 527 -5.37 13.29 7.67
CA SER A 527 -4.55 14.49 7.90
C SER A 527 -3.12 14.36 7.33
N ASN A 528 -2.59 13.13 7.25
CA ASN A 528 -1.26 12.86 6.73
C ASN A 528 -1.15 13.07 5.21
N LEU A 529 -2.27 12.87 4.48
CA LEU A 529 -2.33 12.96 3.02
C LEU A 529 -3.07 14.22 2.54
N PHE A 530 -4.02 14.75 3.30
CA PHE A 530 -4.94 15.80 2.85
C PHE A 530 -4.95 17.02 3.77
N GLY A 531 -4.17 17.02 4.84
CA GLY A 531 -4.08 18.14 5.77
C GLY A 531 -3.49 19.41 5.15
N GLU A 532 -3.75 20.56 5.78
CA GLU A 532 -3.26 21.86 5.33
C GLU A 532 -1.72 21.90 5.19
N THR A 533 -0.99 21.24 6.09
CA THR A 533 0.48 21.18 6.09
C THR A 533 1.06 19.92 5.44
N ALA A 534 0.21 19.02 4.94
CA ALA A 534 0.64 17.76 4.35
C ALA A 534 1.28 17.98 2.98
N LYS A 535 2.59 17.74 2.86
CA LYS A 535 3.32 17.83 1.58
C LYS A 535 2.82 16.83 0.53
N PHE A 536 2.19 15.73 0.98
CA PHE A 536 1.57 14.71 0.14
C PHE A 536 0.15 15.06 -0.33
N ASN A 537 -0.41 16.20 0.07
CA ASN A 537 -1.67 16.69 -0.48
C ASN A 537 -1.46 17.21 -1.91
N PHE A 538 -1.21 16.31 -2.83
CA PHE A 538 -0.86 16.64 -4.22
C PHE A 538 -2.00 17.31 -5.00
N ALA A 539 -3.25 17.15 -4.56
CA ALA A 539 -4.37 17.93 -5.10
C ALA A 539 -4.31 19.40 -4.67
N ARG A 540 -3.54 19.74 -3.62
CA ARG A 540 -3.46 21.07 -3.01
C ARG A 540 -4.82 21.61 -2.55
N TYR A 541 -5.79 20.70 -2.35
CA TYR A 541 -7.14 21.06 -1.96
C TYR A 541 -7.28 21.11 -0.44
N VAL A 542 -7.61 22.27 0.08
CA VAL A 542 -7.90 22.49 1.50
C VAL A 542 -9.04 23.49 1.63
N ASN A 543 -9.97 23.23 2.55
CA ASN A 543 -11.00 24.17 2.95
C ASN A 543 -11.33 23.98 4.44
N GLU A 544 -12.14 24.89 4.99
CA GLU A 544 -12.51 24.87 6.41
C GLU A 544 -13.23 23.59 6.81
N LYS A 545 -14.21 23.14 6.02
CA LYS A 545 -15.02 21.94 6.30
C LYS A 545 -14.14 20.68 6.38
N GLY A 546 -13.26 20.46 5.41
CA GLY A 546 -12.35 19.31 5.42
C GLY A 546 -11.38 19.36 6.60
N THR A 547 -10.86 20.56 6.91
CA THR A 547 -9.97 20.78 8.05
C THR A 547 -10.66 20.46 9.40
N GLU A 548 -11.92 20.86 9.57
CA GLU A 548 -12.72 20.56 10.76
C GLU A 548 -12.98 19.07 10.94
N ILE A 549 -13.34 18.35 9.86
CA ILE A 549 -13.56 16.90 9.91
C ILE A 549 -12.24 16.19 10.31
N MET A 550 -11.12 16.55 9.71
CA MET A 550 -9.81 15.97 10.07
C MET A 550 -9.42 16.27 11.53
N LYS A 551 -9.76 17.46 12.05
CA LYS A 551 -9.56 17.79 13.48
C LYS A 551 -10.41 16.91 14.38
N LYS A 552 -11.70 16.63 14.02
CA LYS A 552 -12.56 15.70 14.77
C LYS A 552 -11.95 14.30 14.82
N ILE A 553 -11.49 13.76 13.68
CA ILE A 553 -10.84 12.45 13.57
C ILE A 553 -9.58 12.37 14.46
N SER A 554 -8.87 13.47 14.62
CA SER A 554 -7.65 13.56 15.44
C SER A 554 -7.89 14.08 16.86
N SER A 555 -9.14 14.21 17.29
CA SER A 555 -9.50 14.71 18.63
C SER A 555 -9.56 13.58 19.67
N THR A 556 -9.57 13.95 20.94
CA THR A 556 -9.78 12.99 22.03
C THR A 556 -11.18 12.37 22.04
N GLU A 557 -12.17 13.01 21.42
CA GLU A 557 -13.51 12.43 21.26
C GLU A 557 -13.51 11.18 20.38
N ALA A 558 -12.57 11.10 19.44
CA ALA A 558 -12.42 9.99 18.51
C ALA A 558 -11.77 8.72 19.14
N PHE A 559 -11.45 8.74 20.44
CA PHE A 559 -11.20 7.51 21.20
C PHE A 559 -12.49 6.71 21.46
N ASP A 560 -13.66 7.35 21.35
CA ASP A 560 -14.96 6.67 21.26
C ASP A 560 -15.13 6.11 19.85
N GLU A 561 -15.26 4.79 19.72
CA GLU A 561 -15.32 4.09 18.43
C GLU A 561 -16.55 4.52 17.60
N ALA A 562 -17.68 4.81 18.23
CA ALA A 562 -18.89 5.24 17.51
C ALA A 562 -18.69 6.63 16.90
N LYS A 563 -18.10 7.57 17.66
CA LYS A 563 -17.75 8.90 17.16
C LYS A 563 -16.68 8.84 16.07
N LEU A 564 -15.65 8.02 16.25
CA LEU A 564 -14.61 7.81 15.24
C LEU A 564 -15.24 7.36 13.91
N LYS A 565 -16.12 6.35 13.95
CA LYS A 565 -16.83 5.86 12.77
C LYS A 565 -17.71 6.93 12.13
N GLU A 566 -18.40 7.75 12.94
CA GLU A 566 -19.19 8.89 12.45
C GLU A 566 -18.32 9.92 11.73
N PHE A 567 -17.18 10.32 12.31
CA PHE A 567 -16.27 11.29 11.72
C PHE A 567 -15.64 10.78 10.40
N TYR A 568 -15.30 9.49 10.33
CA TYR A 568 -14.85 8.90 9.07
C TYR A 568 -15.97 8.77 8.03
N LYS A 569 -17.21 8.57 8.43
CA LYS A 569 -18.36 8.59 7.51
C LYS A 569 -18.54 10.01 6.93
N GLU A 570 -18.43 11.04 7.76
CA GLU A 570 -18.47 12.45 7.34
C GLU A 570 -17.31 12.77 6.36
N TRP A 571 -16.09 12.28 6.65
CA TRP A 571 -14.94 12.46 5.78
C TRP A 571 -15.11 11.81 4.40
N GLN A 572 -15.60 10.59 4.34
CA GLN A 572 -15.82 9.87 3.09
C GLN A 572 -16.87 10.55 2.21
N ALA A 573 -17.96 11.01 2.81
CA ALA A 573 -18.98 11.79 2.11
C ALA A 573 -18.41 13.12 1.60
N TYR A 574 -17.68 13.85 2.45
CA TYR A 574 -17.02 15.08 2.08
C TYR A 574 -16.05 14.89 0.89
N ALA A 575 -15.20 13.87 0.93
CA ALA A 575 -14.22 13.60 -0.12
C ALA A 575 -14.90 13.26 -1.46
N HIS A 576 -15.99 12.51 -1.43
CA HIS A 576 -16.82 12.22 -2.61
C HIS A 576 -17.47 13.49 -3.17
N ASP A 577 -18.12 14.29 -2.31
CA ASP A 577 -18.85 15.48 -2.73
C ASP A 577 -17.92 16.55 -3.33
N GLU A 578 -16.75 16.74 -2.75
CA GLU A 578 -15.75 17.71 -3.24
C GLU A 578 -14.94 17.19 -4.43
N ALA A 579 -14.89 15.88 -4.62
CA ALA A 579 -14.22 15.23 -5.74
C ALA A 579 -12.82 15.77 -6.05
N PHE A 580 -12.05 16.15 -5.04
CA PHE A 580 -10.67 16.61 -5.23
C PHE A 580 -9.75 15.45 -5.66
N MET A 581 -10.19 14.23 -5.41
CA MET A 581 -9.57 12.98 -5.80
C MET A 581 -10.66 11.93 -6.08
N ILE A 582 -10.55 11.25 -7.20
CA ILE A 582 -11.43 10.12 -7.58
C ILE A 582 -10.64 8.84 -7.32
N PRO A 583 -11.00 8.05 -6.30
CA PRO A 583 -10.40 6.73 -6.12
C PRO A 583 -10.83 5.83 -7.29
N THR A 584 -9.89 5.06 -7.82
CA THR A 584 -10.13 4.19 -8.97
C THR A 584 -9.96 2.72 -8.58
N LEU A 585 -8.80 2.14 -8.83
CA LEU A 585 -8.54 0.72 -8.60
C LEU A 585 -7.98 0.45 -7.21
N VAL A 586 -8.52 -0.57 -6.59
CA VAL A 586 -7.90 -1.33 -5.50
C VAL A 586 -7.65 -2.75 -5.99
N GLY A 587 -6.84 -3.53 -5.28
CA GLY A 587 -6.57 -4.90 -5.72
C GLY A 587 -6.12 -5.82 -4.60
N ASP A 588 -6.04 -7.08 -4.96
CA ASP A 588 -5.52 -8.13 -4.10
C ASP A 588 -4.06 -8.44 -4.46
N ASN A 589 -3.25 -8.66 -3.45
CA ASN A 589 -1.96 -9.31 -3.60
C ASN A 589 -2.19 -10.81 -3.72
N VAL A 590 -1.94 -11.38 -4.87
CA VAL A 590 -2.02 -12.82 -5.11
C VAL A 590 -0.67 -13.44 -4.76
N THR A 591 -0.68 -14.43 -3.86
CA THR A 591 0.52 -15.16 -3.47
C THR A 591 0.41 -16.62 -3.95
N ALA A 592 1.39 -17.06 -4.72
CA ALA A 592 1.56 -18.47 -5.08
C ALA A 592 2.33 -19.19 -3.98
N VAL A 593 1.76 -20.28 -3.46
CA VAL A 593 2.30 -21.10 -2.40
C VAL A 593 2.53 -22.51 -2.93
N ASN A 594 3.80 -22.96 -2.97
CA ASN A 594 4.16 -24.30 -3.43
C ASN A 594 3.54 -25.37 -2.52
N LYS A 595 3.06 -26.45 -3.12
CA LYS A 595 2.35 -27.52 -2.42
C LYS A 595 3.17 -28.25 -1.34
N ARG A 596 4.50 -28.04 -1.30
CA ARG A 596 5.30 -28.55 -0.18
C ARG A 596 5.23 -27.68 1.08
N VAL A 597 4.74 -26.43 1.01
CA VAL A 597 4.47 -25.60 2.19
C VAL A 597 3.20 -26.11 2.84
N LYS A 598 3.29 -26.62 4.07
CA LYS A 598 2.18 -27.32 4.70
C LYS A 598 0.98 -26.42 5.00
N TYR A 599 1.22 -25.21 5.47
CA TYR A 599 0.21 -24.21 5.77
C TYR A 599 0.74 -22.83 5.44
N TYR A 600 -0.12 -21.98 4.90
CA TYR A 600 0.16 -20.57 4.69
C TYR A 600 -1.14 -19.78 4.77
N ASP A 601 -1.12 -18.61 5.38
CA ASP A 601 -2.18 -17.61 5.28
C ASP A 601 -1.59 -16.23 4.97
N THR A 602 -2.42 -15.38 4.38
CA THR A 602 -2.09 -14.00 4.04
C THR A 602 -2.54 -13.02 5.10
N ALA A 603 -3.09 -13.50 6.22
CA ALA A 603 -3.37 -12.65 7.35
C ALA A 603 -2.05 -11.95 7.69
N LEU A 604 -2.11 -10.63 7.72
CA LEU A 604 -0.97 -9.84 8.14
C LEU A 604 -0.53 -10.37 9.51
N ALA A 605 0.78 -10.35 9.77
CA ALA A 605 1.34 -10.82 11.04
C ALA A 605 0.60 -10.17 12.21
N THR A 606 -0.41 -10.87 12.69
CA THR A 606 -1.25 -10.47 13.82
C THR A 606 -1.04 -11.47 14.94
N SER A 607 -1.42 -11.10 16.13
CA SER A 607 -1.42 -12.03 17.25
C SER A 607 -2.19 -13.30 16.89
N GLY A 608 -1.50 -14.44 16.93
CA GLY A 608 -2.06 -15.75 16.55
C GLY A 608 -2.07 -16.09 15.05
N SER A 609 -1.63 -15.19 14.16
CA SER A 609 -1.48 -15.48 12.73
C SER A 609 -0.43 -16.56 12.49
N LYS A 610 -0.75 -17.52 11.62
CA LYS A 610 0.17 -18.56 11.13
C LYS A 610 0.94 -18.13 9.88
N ALA A 611 0.74 -16.89 9.40
CA ALA A 611 1.42 -16.35 8.23
C ALA A 611 2.91 -16.06 8.46
N GLN A 612 3.35 -16.04 9.71
CA GLN A 612 4.74 -15.72 10.05
C GLN A 612 5.68 -16.87 9.67
N LEU A 613 6.78 -16.53 9.00
CA LEU A 613 7.72 -17.54 8.46
C LEU A 613 8.26 -18.50 9.51
N TYR A 614 8.36 -18.10 10.79
CA TYR A 614 8.86 -18.95 11.86
C TYR A 614 7.96 -20.17 12.15
N GLN A 615 6.67 -20.10 11.77
CA GLN A 615 5.70 -21.19 11.98
C GLN A 615 5.56 -22.12 10.78
N LEU A 616 6.12 -21.77 9.61
CA LEU A 616 5.97 -22.56 8.40
C LEU A 616 6.71 -23.88 8.50
N GLU A 617 6.10 -24.90 7.91
CA GLU A 617 6.63 -26.26 7.81
C GLU A 617 6.61 -26.70 6.35
N LEU A 618 7.57 -27.54 5.97
CA LEU A 618 7.65 -28.14 4.66
C LEU A 618 7.31 -29.63 4.73
N THR A 619 6.72 -30.19 3.67
CA THR A 619 6.38 -31.63 3.57
C THR A 619 7.41 -32.42 2.76
N SER A 620 8.40 -31.75 2.14
CA SER A 620 9.49 -32.35 1.39
C SER A 620 10.71 -31.42 1.33
N ASP A 621 11.89 -32.01 1.01
CA ASP A 621 13.15 -31.24 0.91
C ASP A 621 13.21 -30.34 -0.33
N THR A 622 12.47 -30.68 -1.38
CA THR A 622 12.45 -29.92 -2.64
C THR A 622 11.05 -29.44 -2.97
N PRO A 623 10.90 -28.23 -3.59
CA PRO A 623 9.62 -27.77 -4.07
C PRO A 623 8.96 -28.72 -5.06
N ALA A 624 7.62 -28.82 -5.06
CA ALA A 624 6.84 -29.49 -6.07
C ALA A 624 7.05 -28.82 -7.43
N LYS A 625 7.07 -29.61 -8.52
CA LYS A 625 7.26 -29.16 -9.91
C LYS A 625 5.98 -29.30 -10.70
#